data_42cb2f39aff77c3ea3208dcdd50ca119
#
_entry.id   42cb2f39aff77c3ea3208dcdd50ca119
#
_cell.length_a   1.000
_cell.length_b   1.000
_cell.length_c   1.000
_cell.angle_alpha   90.00
_cell.angle_beta   90.00
_cell.angle_gamma   90.00
#
_symmetry.space_group_name_H-M   'P 1'
#
loop_
_entity.id
_entity.type
_entity.pdbx_description
1 polymer ?
#
loop_
_entity_poly.entity_id
_entity_poly.type
_entity_poly.pdbx_seq_one_letter_code
_entity_poly.pdbx_strand_id
1 'polypeptide(L)'
;MSVQNDKDNHYLLNNWRPENKAFWENKGQAIARRNLWISVACLLLAFCVWMLFSAVAVNLNKVGFHFTTDQLFLLTALPSLSGAILRVPYSFMVPLFGGRYWTVLSTVILIVPCIWLGVAIQNITTPFWVFIIIALLCGFAGANFASSMGNISFFFPKAKQGSALGVNGGLGNLGVSVMQMVAPAVIFLPLFTFLGVHGVTQPDGSTITLSNAALVWVPLLLLATVAAWFGMNDIAGSKASIRDQLPVLKRPHMWLLSLLYLATFGSFIGFSAGFAILAKTQFPAVDILKLAFFGPFIGALARSFGGIISDRLGGVRVTLVNFVLMALFTGLLFLTLPGSGSGSFLAFYVVFMGLFLTAGLGSGSTFQMIAVIFRQLTIDSVKQRGGSDEEAQHEAVTDTAAALGFISAIGAIGGFFIPKAFGTSLAMTGSPVGAMKVFFVFYVVCVLVTWLVYGRRKPA
;
A
#
# COMPACT_ATOMS: atom_id res chain seq x y z
N MET A 1 -35.78 16.93 35.13
CA MET A 1 -34.50 17.65 34.89
C MET A 1 -33.37 16.88 35.49
N SER A 2 -32.82 15.96 34.78
CA SER A 2 -31.60 15.22 35.16
C SER A 2 -30.45 15.91 34.45
N VAL A 3 -29.62 16.59 35.24
CA VAL A 3 -28.31 17.11 34.79
C VAL A 3 -27.43 15.91 34.50
N GLN A 4 -27.39 15.53 33.24
CA GLN A 4 -26.48 14.51 32.76
C GLN A 4 -25.06 15.10 32.81
N ASN A 5 -24.25 14.55 33.70
CA ASN A 5 -22.84 14.87 33.86
C ASN A 5 -22.12 14.51 32.55
N ASP A 6 -22.05 15.46 31.64
CA ASP A 6 -21.23 15.43 30.45
C ASP A 6 -19.77 15.66 30.92
N LYS A 7 -19.12 14.59 31.40
CA LYS A 7 -17.67 14.56 31.46
C LYS A 7 -17.22 14.65 30.01
N ASP A 8 -16.91 15.84 29.55
CA ASP A 8 -16.35 16.13 28.24
C ASP A 8 -15.19 15.16 27.98
N ASN A 9 -15.46 14.13 27.21
CA ASN A 9 -14.42 13.28 26.72
C ASN A 9 -13.63 14.15 25.72
N HIS A 10 -12.54 14.73 26.17
CA HIS A 10 -11.69 15.67 25.42
C HIS A 10 -11.31 15.17 24.01
N TYR A 11 -11.39 13.86 23.79
CA TYR A 11 -11.06 13.20 22.54
C TYR A 11 -12.27 13.02 21.60
N LEU A 12 -13.50 13.11 22.10
CA LEU A 12 -14.71 12.93 21.31
C LEU A 12 -15.24 14.28 20.81
N LEU A 13 -15.32 14.43 19.49
CA LEU A 13 -15.81 15.63 18.83
C LEU A 13 -17.31 15.49 18.53
N ASN A 14 -18.16 15.99 19.43
CA ASN A 14 -19.62 15.86 19.32
C ASN A 14 -20.26 16.75 18.23
N ASN A 15 -19.64 17.90 17.93
CA ASN A 15 -20.13 18.90 16.97
C ASN A 15 -19.12 19.16 15.85
N TRP A 16 -18.72 18.12 15.14
CA TRP A 16 -17.77 18.26 14.04
C TRP A 16 -18.49 18.76 12.77
N ARG A 17 -18.14 19.96 12.30
CA ARG A 17 -18.79 20.63 11.16
C ARG A 17 -17.75 21.19 10.18
N PRO A 18 -17.01 20.36 9.44
CA PRO A 18 -15.90 20.81 8.59
C PRO A 18 -16.36 21.70 7.43
N GLU A 19 -17.63 21.58 7.00
CA GLU A 19 -18.19 22.40 5.92
C GLU A 19 -18.54 23.84 6.38
N ASN A 20 -18.65 24.08 7.69
CA ASN A 20 -18.87 25.43 8.21
C ASN A 20 -17.55 26.21 8.18
N LYS A 21 -17.49 27.26 7.36
CA LYS A 21 -16.27 28.07 7.14
C LYS A 21 -15.73 28.68 8.45
N ALA A 22 -16.58 29.26 9.27
CA ALA A 22 -16.17 29.88 10.52
C ALA A 22 -15.62 28.84 11.52
N PHE A 23 -16.28 27.70 11.66
CA PHE A 23 -15.80 26.60 12.47
C PHE A 23 -14.44 26.07 11.97
N TRP A 24 -14.32 25.92 10.65
CA TRP A 24 -13.10 25.39 10.02
C TRP A 24 -11.90 26.32 10.26
N GLU A 25 -12.06 27.61 9.99
CA GLU A 25 -10.98 28.60 10.13
C GLU A 25 -10.56 28.79 11.59
N ASN A 26 -11.50 28.79 12.54
CA ASN A 26 -11.21 29.06 13.94
C ASN A 26 -10.64 27.82 14.69
N LYS A 27 -11.13 26.62 14.43
CA LYS A 27 -10.80 25.43 15.24
C LYS A 27 -10.61 24.16 14.40
N GLY A 28 -11.45 23.92 13.40
CA GLY A 28 -11.51 22.65 12.68
C GLY A 28 -10.20 22.29 11.99
N GLN A 29 -9.59 23.26 11.30
CA GLN A 29 -8.36 23.05 10.54
C GLN A 29 -7.17 22.58 11.40
N ALA A 30 -7.00 23.13 12.58
CA ALA A 30 -5.90 22.75 13.47
C ALA A 30 -6.06 21.30 13.97
N ILE A 31 -7.28 20.93 14.36
CA ILE A 31 -7.61 19.57 14.80
C ILE A 31 -7.42 18.58 13.65
N ALA A 32 -7.97 18.88 12.47
CA ALA A 32 -7.86 18.03 11.29
C ALA A 32 -6.40 17.81 10.87
N ARG A 33 -5.58 18.86 10.86
CA ARG A 33 -4.15 18.76 10.55
C ARG A 33 -3.40 17.88 11.56
N ARG A 34 -3.65 18.03 12.84
CA ARG A 34 -3.03 17.18 13.88
C ARG A 34 -3.37 15.71 13.66
N ASN A 35 -4.65 15.40 13.46
CA ASN A 35 -5.09 14.03 13.16
C ASN A 35 -4.45 13.50 11.88
N LEU A 36 -4.35 14.31 10.82
CA LEU A 36 -3.71 13.94 9.56
C LEU A 36 -2.24 13.57 9.75
N TRP A 37 -1.45 14.40 10.43
CA TRP A 37 -0.01 14.13 10.56
C TRP A 37 0.29 12.93 11.46
N ILE A 38 -0.50 12.70 12.51
CA ILE A 38 -0.38 11.49 13.32
C ILE A 38 -0.78 10.26 12.47
N SER A 39 -1.85 10.36 11.69
CA SER A 39 -2.27 9.30 10.77
C SER A 39 -1.20 8.98 9.74
N VAL A 40 -0.57 10.00 9.14
CA VAL A 40 0.57 9.84 8.21
C VAL A 40 1.71 9.07 8.86
N ALA A 41 2.10 9.43 10.08
CA ALA A 41 3.17 8.75 10.80
C ALA A 41 2.83 7.28 11.08
N CYS A 42 1.61 6.99 11.56
CA CYS A 42 1.15 5.63 11.78
C CYS A 42 1.08 4.82 10.48
N LEU A 43 0.60 5.42 9.40
CA LEU A 43 0.46 4.75 8.11
C LEU A 43 1.82 4.49 7.44
N LEU A 44 2.75 5.43 7.53
CA LEU A 44 4.13 5.25 7.06
C LEU A 44 4.79 4.06 7.74
N LEU A 45 4.70 3.98 9.07
CA LEU A 45 5.24 2.84 9.83
C LEU A 45 4.51 1.54 9.50
N ALA A 46 3.20 1.58 9.28
CA ALA A 46 2.45 0.42 8.81
C ALA A 46 2.99 -0.09 7.46
N PHE A 47 3.26 0.79 6.50
CA PHE A 47 3.87 0.37 5.22
C PHE A 47 5.30 -0.18 5.38
N CYS A 48 6.08 0.33 6.34
CA CYS A 48 7.36 -0.27 6.69
C CYS A 48 7.21 -1.74 7.13
N VAL A 49 6.27 -2.03 8.02
CA VAL A 49 6.00 -3.39 8.50
C VAL A 49 5.40 -4.26 7.41
N TRP A 50 4.51 -3.71 6.59
CA TRP A 50 3.85 -4.45 5.51
C TRP A 50 4.84 -5.04 4.52
N MET A 51 5.87 -4.27 4.14
CA MET A 51 6.89 -4.67 3.17
C MET A 51 8.19 -5.18 3.81
N LEU A 52 8.19 -5.46 5.10
CA LEU A 52 9.37 -5.85 5.86
C LEU A 52 10.11 -7.06 5.25
N PHE A 53 9.36 -8.07 4.80
CA PHE A 53 9.96 -9.25 4.16
C PHE A 53 10.65 -8.96 2.83
N SER A 54 10.35 -7.85 2.15
CA SER A 54 11.06 -7.48 0.92
C SER A 54 12.55 -7.21 1.13
N ALA A 55 12.95 -6.82 2.33
CA ALA A 55 14.36 -6.64 2.71
C ALA A 55 14.90 -7.83 3.53
N VAL A 56 14.07 -8.42 4.40
CA VAL A 56 14.49 -9.53 5.27
C VAL A 56 14.71 -10.81 4.49
N ALA A 57 13.80 -11.19 3.60
CA ALA A 57 13.85 -12.45 2.86
C ALA A 57 15.15 -12.60 2.04
N VAL A 58 15.64 -11.51 1.47
CA VAL A 58 16.92 -11.49 0.70
C VAL A 58 18.12 -11.95 1.55
N ASN A 59 18.07 -11.71 2.85
CA ASN A 59 19.18 -11.96 3.76
C ASN A 59 19.02 -13.21 4.62
N LEU A 60 17.86 -13.89 4.61
CA LEU A 60 17.63 -15.05 5.48
C LEU A 60 18.67 -16.15 5.28
N ASN A 61 18.99 -16.50 4.05
CA ASN A 61 19.97 -17.54 3.78
C ASN A 61 21.41 -17.12 4.15
N LYS A 62 21.70 -15.83 4.20
CA LYS A 62 23.01 -15.32 4.67
C LYS A 62 23.23 -15.51 6.17
N VAL A 63 22.15 -15.59 6.95
CA VAL A 63 22.23 -15.78 8.40
C VAL A 63 22.00 -17.24 8.83
N GLY A 64 22.05 -18.19 7.89
CA GLY A 64 22.07 -19.62 8.18
C GLY A 64 20.80 -20.40 7.83
N PHE A 65 19.77 -19.75 7.30
CA PHE A 65 18.61 -20.46 6.76
C PHE A 65 18.88 -21.01 5.36
N HIS A 66 18.18 -22.08 4.99
CA HIS A 66 18.30 -22.77 3.71
C HIS A 66 16.96 -22.85 2.99
N PHE A 67 16.36 -21.69 2.75
CA PHE A 67 15.10 -21.61 2.02
C PHE A 67 15.35 -21.56 0.51
N THR A 68 14.45 -22.19 -0.24
CA THR A 68 14.47 -22.09 -1.71
C THR A 68 14.09 -20.69 -2.16
N THR A 69 14.46 -20.32 -3.38
CA THR A 69 14.08 -19.03 -3.97
C THR A 69 12.55 -18.84 -4.01
N ASP A 70 11.80 -19.90 -4.36
CA ASP A 70 10.34 -19.85 -4.35
C ASP A 70 9.76 -19.62 -2.95
N GLN A 71 10.34 -20.23 -1.91
CA GLN A 71 9.98 -19.98 -0.52
C GLN A 71 10.23 -18.52 -0.12
N LEU A 72 11.37 -17.95 -0.51
CA LEU A 72 11.69 -16.54 -0.22
C LEU A 72 10.70 -15.58 -0.92
N PHE A 73 10.35 -15.82 -2.17
CA PHE A 73 9.32 -15.04 -2.86
C PHE A 73 7.94 -15.18 -2.20
N LEU A 74 7.60 -16.40 -1.74
CA LEU A 74 6.36 -16.61 -1.01
C LEU A 74 6.26 -15.75 0.26
N LEU A 75 7.34 -15.65 1.03
CA LEU A 75 7.40 -14.80 2.22
C LEU A 75 7.20 -13.32 1.88
N THR A 76 7.68 -12.85 0.75
CA THR A 76 7.44 -11.47 0.30
C THR A 76 6.03 -11.24 -0.23
N ALA A 77 5.37 -12.29 -0.71
CA ALA A 77 4.02 -12.24 -1.27
C ALA A 77 2.91 -12.28 -0.20
N LEU A 78 3.07 -13.08 0.84
CA LEU A 78 2.03 -13.35 1.84
C LEU A 78 1.51 -12.11 2.59
N PRO A 79 2.31 -11.10 2.95
CA PRO A 79 1.79 -9.89 3.59
C PRO A 79 0.75 -9.16 2.74
N SER A 80 0.89 -9.18 1.43
CA SER A 80 -0.09 -8.55 0.54
C SER A 80 -1.38 -9.35 0.41
N LEU A 81 -1.32 -10.67 0.52
CA LEU A 81 -2.52 -11.52 0.52
C LEU A 81 -3.39 -11.23 1.75
N SER A 82 -2.84 -11.34 2.94
CA SER A 82 -3.58 -11.05 4.18
C SER A 82 -3.98 -9.57 4.28
N GLY A 83 -3.10 -8.66 3.86
CA GLY A 83 -3.38 -7.23 3.85
C GLY A 83 -4.54 -6.86 2.94
N ALA A 84 -4.62 -7.45 1.76
CA ALA A 84 -5.73 -7.24 0.84
C ALA A 84 -7.06 -7.73 1.41
N ILE A 85 -7.08 -8.94 1.94
CA ILE A 85 -8.28 -9.53 2.55
C ILE A 85 -8.75 -8.69 3.74
N LEU A 86 -7.84 -8.27 4.60
CA LEU A 86 -8.15 -7.50 5.80
C LEU A 86 -8.53 -6.04 5.53
N ARG A 87 -8.23 -5.47 4.36
CA ARG A 87 -8.70 -4.11 4.01
C ARG A 87 -10.22 -4.00 4.04
N VAL A 88 -10.93 -5.06 3.68
CA VAL A 88 -12.40 -5.06 3.72
C VAL A 88 -12.92 -4.87 5.13
N PRO A 89 -12.66 -5.75 6.12
CA PRO A 89 -13.12 -5.50 7.49
C PRO A 89 -12.55 -4.20 8.10
N TYR A 90 -11.29 -3.83 7.80
CA TYR A 90 -10.68 -2.61 8.34
C TYR A 90 -11.39 -1.32 7.89
N SER A 91 -12.01 -1.30 6.71
CA SER A 91 -12.77 -0.15 6.25
C SER A 91 -14.00 0.15 7.13
N PHE A 92 -14.50 -0.84 7.88
CA PHE A 92 -15.65 -0.71 8.78
C PHE A 92 -15.27 -0.46 10.24
N MET A 93 -13.99 -0.57 10.59
CA MET A 93 -13.57 -0.49 11.99
C MET A 93 -13.64 0.91 12.58
N VAL A 94 -13.41 1.95 11.76
CA VAL A 94 -13.51 3.34 12.22
C VAL A 94 -14.94 3.70 12.63
N PRO A 95 -15.98 3.40 11.83
CA PRO A 95 -17.36 3.56 12.27
C PRO A 95 -17.76 2.76 13.51
N LEU A 96 -17.14 1.61 13.74
CA LEU A 96 -17.50 0.72 14.85
C LEU A 96 -16.80 1.10 16.17
N PHE A 97 -15.51 1.41 16.11
CA PHE A 97 -14.67 1.60 17.29
C PHE A 97 -14.22 3.05 17.51
N GLY A 98 -14.38 3.91 16.50
CA GLY A 98 -13.80 5.25 16.48
C GLY A 98 -12.41 5.26 15.84
N GLY A 99 -12.08 6.39 15.22
CA GLY A 99 -10.84 6.52 14.45
C GLY A 99 -9.58 6.51 15.30
N ARG A 100 -9.65 7.14 16.48
CA ARG A 100 -8.56 7.18 17.46
C ARG A 100 -8.27 5.79 18.04
N TYR A 101 -9.28 5.13 18.60
CA TYR A 101 -9.11 3.79 19.18
C TYR A 101 -8.61 2.78 18.16
N TRP A 102 -9.19 2.80 16.97
CA TRP A 102 -8.78 1.88 15.92
C TRP A 102 -7.35 2.14 15.45
N THR A 103 -6.94 3.40 15.27
CA THR A 103 -5.57 3.73 14.89
C THR A 103 -4.57 3.27 15.95
N VAL A 104 -4.87 3.44 17.23
CA VAL A 104 -4.05 2.95 18.33
C VAL A 104 -3.91 1.44 18.30
N LEU A 105 -5.03 0.73 18.23
CA LEU A 105 -5.05 -0.73 18.24
C LEU A 105 -4.33 -1.31 17.01
N SER A 106 -4.66 -0.81 15.83
CA SER A 106 -4.09 -1.30 14.57
C SER A 106 -2.60 -0.93 14.39
N THR A 107 -2.10 0.06 15.11
CA THR A 107 -0.68 0.42 15.14
C THR A 107 0.08 -0.43 16.16
N VAL A 108 -0.42 -0.56 17.38
CA VAL A 108 0.30 -1.31 18.42
C VAL A 108 0.40 -2.79 18.12
N ILE A 109 -0.59 -3.38 17.46
CA ILE A 109 -0.57 -4.81 17.11
C ILE A 109 0.56 -5.16 16.14
N LEU A 110 1.08 -4.20 15.37
CA LEU A 110 2.19 -4.39 14.44
C LEU A 110 3.53 -4.65 15.15
N ILE A 111 3.62 -4.37 16.42
CA ILE A 111 4.78 -4.73 17.26
C ILE A 111 4.93 -6.25 17.33
N VAL A 112 3.84 -7.00 17.33
CA VAL A 112 3.86 -8.47 17.43
C VAL A 112 4.66 -9.12 16.30
N PRO A 113 4.37 -8.90 15.02
CA PRO A 113 5.18 -9.50 13.95
C PRO A 113 6.63 -8.99 13.93
N CYS A 114 6.89 -7.73 14.33
CA CYS A 114 8.23 -7.20 14.40
C CYS A 114 9.08 -7.91 15.45
N ILE A 115 8.57 -8.07 16.67
CA ILE A 115 9.26 -8.79 17.73
C ILE A 115 9.41 -10.27 17.39
N TRP A 116 8.33 -10.90 16.94
CA TRP A 116 8.37 -12.33 16.58
C TRP A 116 9.37 -12.63 15.47
N LEU A 117 9.40 -11.81 14.43
CA LEU A 117 10.40 -11.93 13.37
C LEU A 117 11.83 -11.77 13.91
N GLY A 118 12.06 -10.73 14.72
CA GLY A 118 13.36 -10.51 15.37
C GLY A 118 13.84 -11.69 16.18
N VAL A 119 12.96 -12.34 16.93
CA VAL A 119 13.27 -13.54 17.71
C VAL A 119 13.45 -14.78 16.82
N ALA A 120 12.58 -14.98 15.84
CA ALA A 120 12.64 -16.12 14.92
C ALA A 120 13.95 -16.18 14.13
N ILE A 121 14.47 -15.05 13.70
CA ILE A 121 15.75 -14.96 12.97
C ILE A 121 16.95 -15.37 13.83
N GLN A 122 16.88 -15.22 15.16
CA GLN A 122 17.98 -15.57 16.08
C GLN A 122 18.21 -17.10 16.20
N ASN A 123 17.24 -17.90 15.80
CA ASN A 123 17.33 -19.34 15.86
C ASN A 123 17.22 -19.95 14.45
N ILE A 124 18.31 -20.48 13.93
CA ILE A 124 18.35 -21.10 12.59
C ILE A 124 17.49 -22.37 12.46
N THR A 125 17.05 -22.95 13.59
CA THR A 125 16.12 -24.10 13.61
C THR A 125 14.66 -23.69 13.48
N THR A 126 14.36 -22.38 13.43
CA THR A 126 13.00 -21.91 13.25
C THR A 126 12.44 -22.44 11.93
N PRO A 127 11.31 -23.19 11.97
CA PRO A 127 10.74 -23.79 10.78
C PRO A 127 10.10 -22.73 9.85
N PHE A 128 10.03 -23.04 8.57
CA PHE A 128 9.50 -22.14 7.55
C PHE A 128 8.05 -21.67 7.82
N TRP A 129 7.22 -22.55 8.38
CA TRP A 129 5.83 -22.19 8.68
C TRP A 129 5.69 -21.06 9.70
N VAL A 130 6.68 -20.88 10.59
CA VAL A 130 6.69 -19.73 11.53
C VAL A 130 6.84 -18.43 10.75
N PHE A 131 7.74 -18.39 9.79
CA PHE A 131 7.90 -17.21 8.91
C PHE A 131 6.66 -16.94 8.06
N ILE A 132 5.94 -17.98 7.63
CA ILE A 132 4.64 -17.83 6.95
C ILE A 132 3.64 -17.11 7.85
N ILE A 133 3.49 -17.51 9.09
CA ILE A 133 2.57 -16.86 10.03
C ILE A 133 2.98 -15.42 10.28
N ILE A 134 4.26 -15.14 10.50
CA ILE A 134 4.76 -13.78 10.71
C ILE A 134 4.49 -12.92 9.47
N ALA A 135 4.72 -13.44 8.26
CA ALA A 135 4.44 -12.74 7.02
C ALA A 135 2.94 -12.38 6.87
N LEU A 136 2.06 -13.31 7.22
CA LEU A 136 0.61 -13.06 7.24
C LEU A 136 0.23 -11.99 8.28
N LEU A 137 0.88 -11.98 9.44
CA LEU A 137 0.68 -10.94 10.46
C LEU A 137 1.17 -9.55 10.00
N CYS A 138 2.24 -9.49 9.21
CA CYS A 138 2.66 -8.24 8.58
C CYS A 138 1.60 -7.65 7.66
N GLY A 139 0.70 -8.46 7.14
CA GLY A 139 -0.43 -8.03 6.31
C GLY A 139 -1.44 -7.16 7.06
N PHE A 140 -1.56 -7.28 8.38
CA PHE A 140 -2.38 -6.37 9.19
C PHE A 140 -1.96 -4.91 8.98
N ALA A 141 -0.69 -4.66 8.77
CA ALA A 141 -0.16 -3.35 8.44
C ALA A 141 -0.68 -2.79 7.10
N GLY A 142 -0.77 -3.65 6.08
CA GLY A 142 -1.32 -3.26 4.77
C GLY A 142 -2.80 -2.91 4.81
N ALA A 143 -3.55 -3.50 5.75
CA ALA A 143 -4.96 -3.21 5.97
C ALA A 143 -5.20 -1.82 6.60
N ASN A 144 -4.22 -1.28 7.32
CA ASN A 144 -4.31 0.06 7.94
C ASN A 144 -4.57 1.17 6.92
N PHE A 145 -4.22 0.97 5.66
CA PHE A 145 -4.53 1.93 4.61
C PHE A 145 -6.03 2.22 4.51
N ALA A 146 -6.87 1.19 4.54
CA ALA A 146 -8.31 1.35 4.40
C ALA A 146 -8.92 2.13 5.57
N SER A 147 -8.59 1.77 6.81
CA SER A 147 -9.10 2.47 7.99
C SER A 147 -8.55 3.88 8.13
N SER A 148 -7.26 4.09 7.82
CA SER A 148 -6.61 5.39 7.87
C SER A 148 -7.24 6.39 6.87
N MET A 149 -7.44 5.94 5.62
CA MET A 149 -8.08 6.77 4.59
C MET A 149 -9.52 7.11 4.96
N GLY A 150 -10.28 6.13 5.45
CA GLY A 150 -11.64 6.33 5.94
C GLY A 150 -11.71 7.34 7.10
N ASN A 151 -10.85 7.19 8.09
CA ASN A 151 -10.80 8.10 9.24
C ASN A 151 -10.50 9.54 8.82
N ILE A 152 -9.45 9.76 8.04
CA ILE A 152 -9.05 11.11 7.63
C ILE A 152 -10.11 11.78 6.75
N SER A 153 -10.86 11.01 5.96
CA SER A 153 -11.93 11.55 5.14
C SER A 153 -13.00 12.32 5.95
N PHE A 154 -13.27 11.89 7.18
CA PHE A 154 -14.27 12.54 8.05
C PHE A 154 -13.80 13.87 8.66
N PHE A 155 -12.49 14.11 8.72
CA PHE A 155 -11.94 15.32 9.33
C PHE A 155 -11.95 16.54 8.40
N PHE A 156 -11.94 16.34 7.08
CA PHE A 156 -11.77 17.43 6.12
C PHE A 156 -13.05 17.77 5.36
N PRO A 157 -13.27 19.05 5.04
CA PRO A 157 -14.36 19.46 4.16
C PRO A 157 -14.16 18.86 2.76
N LYS A 158 -15.25 18.62 2.06
CA LYS A 158 -15.25 17.98 0.72
C LYS A 158 -14.24 18.62 -0.25
N ALA A 159 -14.14 19.95 -0.24
CA ALA A 159 -13.21 20.69 -1.10
C ALA A 159 -11.71 20.40 -0.81
N LYS A 160 -11.36 19.98 0.39
CA LYS A 160 -9.97 19.70 0.82
C LYS A 160 -9.71 18.22 1.08
N GLN A 161 -10.72 17.38 1.03
CA GLN A 161 -10.66 15.96 1.34
C GLN A 161 -9.67 15.22 0.40
N GLY A 162 -9.74 15.50 -0.91
CA GLY A 162 -8.84 14.87 -1.88
C GLY A 162 -7.37 15.16 -1.59
N SER A 163 -7.02 16.40 -1.26
CA SER A 163 -5.65 16.77 -0.88
C SER A 163 -5.20 16.08 0.41
N ALA A 164 -6.07 16.01 1.42
CA ALA A 164 -5.75 15.35 2.69
C ALA A 164 -5.52 13.85 2.52
N LEU A 165 -6.38 13.18 1.75
CA LEU A 165 -6.24 11.76 1.43
C LEU A 165 -5.02 11.49 0.55
N GLY A 166 -4.70 12.39 -0.37
CA GLY A 166 -3.49 12.34 -1.20
C GLY A 166 -2.22 12.41 -0.36
N VAL A 167 -2.17 13.32 0.62
CA VAL A 167 -1.06 13.43 1.57
C VAL A 167 -0.96 12.18 2.44
N ASN A 168 -2.08 11.75 3.03
CA ASN A 168 -2.10 10.57 3.91
C ASN A 168 -1.64 9.30 3.19
N GLY A 169 -2.23 9.00 2.05
CA GLY A 169 -1.88 7.83 1.25
C GLY A 169 -0.51 7.93 0.58
N GLY A 170 -0.16 9.09 0.03
CA GLY A 170 1.10 9.30 -0.66
C GLY A 170 2.31 9.19 0.29
N LEU A 171 2.28 9.91 1.41
CA LEU A 171 3.34 9.83 2.41
C LEU A 171 3.35 8.47 3.12
N GLY A 172 2.19 7.84 3.33
CA GLY A 172 2.11 6.48 3.82
C GLY A 172 2.87 5.50 2.93
N ASN A 173 2.67 5.56 1.61
CA ASN A 173 3.36 4.70 0.65
C ASN A 173 4.89 4.85 0.66
N LEU A 174 5.43 6.01 1.08
CA LEU A 174 6.87 6.19 1.27
C LEU A 174 7.46 5.25 2.32
N GLY A 175 6.64 4.70 3.23
CA GLY A 175 7.08 3.73 4.22
C GLY A 175 7.78 2.51 3.61
N VAL A 176 7.35 2.05 2.43
CA VAL A 176 8.02 0.95 1.70
C VAL A 176 9.47 1.31 1.39
N SER A 177 9.70 2.49 0.83
CA SER A 177 11.04 2.98 0.51
C SER A 177 11.88 3.24 1.76
N VAL A 178 11.28 3.86 2.78
CA VAL A 178 11.96 4.12 4.07
C VAL A 178 12.45 2.81 4.70
N MET A 179 11.62 1.78 4.73
CA MET A 179 12.03 0.47 5.27
C MET A 179 13.17 -0.14 4.45
N GLN A 180 13.08 -0.12 3.13
CA GLN A 180 14.13 -0.68 2.26
C GLN A 180 15.44 0.12 2.29
N MET A 181 15.40 1.39 2.69
CA MET A 181 16.59 2.21 2.93
C MET A 181 17.17 1.95 4.33
N VAL A 182 16.32 1.84 5.35
CA VAL A 182 16.74 1.69 6.75
C VAL A 182 17.25 0.27 7.02
N ALA A 183 16.57 -0.77 6.53
CA ALA A 183 16.92 -2.16 6.83
C ALA A 183 18.39 -2.50 6.48
N PRO A 184 18.91 -2.20 5.28
CA PRO A 184 20.31 -2.46 4.97
C PRO A 184 21.31 -1.68 5.83
N ALA A 185 20.92 -0.53 6.35
CA ALA A 185 21.80 0.28 7.21
C ALA A 185 21.88 -0.30 8.63
N VAL A 186 20.76 -0.72 9.20
CA VAL A 186 20.68 -1.14 10.62
C VAL A 186 21.17 -2.56 10.85
N ILE A 187 21.19 -3.44 9.85
CA ILE A 187 21.64 -4.84 10.03
C ILE A 187 23.14 -4.97 10.35
N PHE A 188 23.95 -3.94 10.08
CA PHE A 188 25.37 -3.91 10.41
C PHE A 188 25.66 -3.23 11.75
N LEU A 189 24.63 -2.74 12.46
CA LEU A 189 24.79 -2.02 13.71
C LEU A 189 24.46 -2.90 14.94
N PRO A 190 25.13 -2.72 16.07
CA PRO A 190 24.87 -3.49 17.30
C PRO A 190 23.72 -2.86 18.12
N LEU A 191 22.53 -2.66 17.52
CA LEU A 191 21.46 -1.88 18.14
C LEU A 191 20.80 -2.53 19.35
N PHE A 192 20.58 -3.86 19.29
CA PHE A 192 19.81 -4.59 20.31
C PHE A 192 20.64 -5.68 21.01
N THR A 193 21.95 -5.56 21.00
CA THR A 193 22.85 -6.51 21.67
C THR A 193 22.61 -6.58 23.18
N PHE A 194 22.18 -5.49 23.80
CA PHE A 194 21.78 -5.45 25.21
C PHE A 194 20.53 -6.30 25.53
N LEU A 195 19.77 -6.69 24.53
CA LEU A 195 18.64 -7.63 24.64
C LEU A 195 19.02 -9.06 24.28
N GLY A 196 20.29 -9.34 24.06
CA GLY A 196 20.78 -10.66 23.68
C GLY A 196 20.67 -10.96 22.17
N VAL A 197 20.45 -9.94 21.33
CA VAL A 197 20.42 -10.09 19.87
C VAL A 197 21.84 -10.19 19.34
N HIS A 198 22.13 -11.26 18.60
CA HIS A 198 23.44 -11.55 18.03
C HIS A 198 23.43 -11.51 16.51
N GLY A 199 24.52 -11.05 15.93
CA GLY A 199 24.77 -11.10 14.50
C GLY A 199 25.49 -12.38 14.08
N VAL A 200 25.47 -12.66 12.78
CA VAL A 200 26.19 -13.74 12.14
C VAL A 200 27.36 -13.17 11.35
N THR A 201 28.57 -13.65 11.66
CA THR A 201 29.78 -13.22 10.96
C THR A 201 29.82 -13.84 9.56
N GLN A 202 30.01 -12.99 8.56
CA GLN A 202 30.12 -13.37 7.17
C GLN A 202 31.57 -13.74 6.81
N PRO A 203 31.82 -14.44 5.69
CA PRO A 203 33.19 -14.82 5.24
C PRO A 203 34.12 -13.62 5.00
N ASP A 204 33.55 -12.43 4.72
CA ASP A 204 34.31 -11.19 4.53
C ASP A 204 34.65 -10.47 5.87
N GLY A 205 34.30 -11.08 7.00
CA GLY A 205 34.50 -10.52 8.34
C GLY A 205 33.43 -9.54 8.81
N SER A 206 32.45 -9.16 7.97
CA SER A 206 31.34 -8.35 8.39
C SER A 206 30.36 -9.14 9.27
N THR A 207 29.62 -8.47 10.15
CA THR A 207 28.61 -9.09 10.99
C THR A 207 27.23 -8.57 10.57
N ILE A 208 26.33 -9.48 10.23
CA ILE A 208 24.94 -9.18 9.88
C ILE A 208 24.04 -9.56 11.04
N THR A 209 23.38 -8.54 11.62
CA THR A 209 22.37 -8.69 12.67
C THR A 209 21.00 -8.46 12.04
N LEU A 210 20.49 -9.45 11.33
CA LEU A 210 19.26 -9.32 10.53
C LEU A 210 18.02 -8.99 11.37
N SER A 211 17.97 -9.43 12.64
CA SER A 211 16.89 -9.09 13.57
C SER A 211 16.69 -7.58 13.74
N ASN A 212 17.73 -6.77 13.56
CA ASN A 212 17.62 -5.31 13.63
C ASN A 212 16.65 -4.74 12.60
N ALA A 213 16.57 -5.37 11.41
CA ALA A 213 15.65 -4.93 10.35
C ALA A 213 14.18 -5.00 10.77
N ALA A 214 13.84 -5.90 11.69
CA ALA A 214 12.51 -6.05 12.26
C ALA A 214 12.33 -5.22 13.55
N LEU A 215 13.31 -5.28 14.46
CA LEU A 215 13.20 -4.70 15.80
C LEU A 215 13.28 -3.17 15.81
N VAL A 216 13.92 -2.55 14.83
CA VAL A 216 14.06 -1.08 14.76
C VAL A 216 12.71 -0.36 14.69
N TRP A 217 11.69 -1.01 14.18
CA TRP A 217 10.34 -0.43 14.07
C TRP A 217 9.57 -0.44 15.38
N VAL A 218 9.94 -1.30 16.34
CA VAL A 218 9.21 -1.45 17.61
C VAL A 218 9.17 -0.14 18.41
N PRO A 219 10.28 0.55 18.70
CA PRO A 219 10.23 1.82 19.43
C PRO A 219 9.46 2.90 18.66
N LEU A 220 9.56 2.93 17.32
CA LEU A 220 8.85 3.90 16.50
C LEU A 220 7.33 3.64 16.49
N LEU A 221 6.92 2.37 16.44
CA LEU A 221 5.51 1.97 16.55
C LEU A 221 4.94 2.32 17.92
N LEU A 222 5.71 2.15 19.01
CA LEU A 222 5.31 2.59 20.35
C LEU A 222 5.10 4.10 20.41
N LEU A 223 6.04 4.89 19.88
CA LEU A 223 5.91 6.35 19.81
C LEU A 223 4.70 6.79 19.01
N ALA A 224 4.46 6.17 17.84
CA ALA A 224 3.29 6.48 17.02
C ALA A 224 1.98 6.09 17.71
N THR A 225 1.96 4.98 18.43
CA THR A 225 0.81 4.54 19.25
C THR A 225 0.49 5.55 20.34
N VAL A 226 1.52 6.01 21.07
CA VAL A 226 1.38 7.03 22.11
C VAL A 226 0.88 8.35 21.49
N ALA A 227 1.44 8.76 20.37
CA ALA A 227 1.01 9.97 19.65
C ALA A 227 -0.46 9.87 19.21
N ALA A 228 -0.89 8.71 18.73
CA ALA A 228 -2.29 8.46 18.37
C ALA A 228 -3.20 8.49 19.59
N TRP A 229 -2.78 7.89 20.70
CA TRP A 229 -3.57 7.83 21.93
C TRP A 229 -3.85 9.22 22.50
N PHE A 230 -2.83 10.08 22.56
CA PHE A 230 -2.95 11.41 23.17
C PHE A 230 -3.28 12.53 22.17
N GLY A 231 -3.01 12.34 20.90
CA GLY A 231 -3.10 13.40 19.89
C GLY A 231 -4.28 13.28 18.93
N MET A 232 -4.87 12.10 18.76
CA MET A 232 -6.00 11.92 17.84
C MET A 232 -7.34 12.10 18.52
N ASN A 233 -8.35 12.31 17.71
CA ASN A 233 -9.75 12.48 18.13
C ASN A 233 -10.66 11.43 17.48
N ASP A 234 -11.80 11.21 18.12
CA ASP A 234 -12.93 10.49 17.56
C ASP A 234 -14.03 11.47 17.16
N ILE A 235 -14.71 11.21 16.05
CA ILE A 235 -15.84 12.02 15.57
C ILE A 235 -17.13 11.28 15.90
N ALA A 236 -18.00 11.90 16.69
CA ALA A 236 -19.32 11.35 17.00
C ALA A 236 -20.18 11.30 15.71
N GLY A 237 -20.84 10.17 15.50
CA GLY A 237 -21.79 10.03 14.39
C GLY A 237 -21.20 9.67 13.03
N SER A 238 -19.91 9.37 12.94
CA SER A 238 -19.26 8.87 11.71
C SER A 238 -19.64 7.42 11.38
N LYS A 239 -20.95 7.12 11.43
CA LYS A 239 -21.47 5.77 11.19
C LYS A 239 -21.79 5.59 9.72
N ALA A 240 -21.03 4.72 9.04
CA ALA A 240 -21.40 4.19 7.72
C ALA A 240 -21.92 2.76 7.88
N SER A 241 -23.07 2.46 7.28
CA SER A 241 -23.61 1.10 7.29
C SER A 241 -22.87 0.23 6.26
N ILE A 242 -22.45 -0.95 6.67
CA ILE A 242 -21.89 -1.97 5.75
C ILE A 242 -22.91 -2.31 4.66
N ARG A 243 -24.17 -2.38 5.04
CA ARG A 243 -25.27 -2.78 4.15
C ARG A 243 -25.46 -1.80 2.99
N ASP A 244 -25.19 -0.52 3.19
CA ASP A 244 -25.34 0.52 2.17
C ASP A 244 -24.19 0.54 1.16
N GLN A 245 -23.06 -0.09 1.49
CA GLN A 245 -21.87 -0.16 0.64
C GLN A 245 -21.84 -1.40 -0.27
N LEU A 246 -22.50 -2.50 0.12
CA LEU A 246 -22.48 -3.75 -0.63
C LEU A 246 -23.08 -3.68 -2.06
N PRO A 247 -24.09 -2.83 -2.38
CA PRO A 247 -24.64 -2.76 -3.73
C PRO A 247 -23.62 -2.41 -4.81
N VAL A 248 -22.52 -1.72 -4.47
CA VAL A 248 -21.44 -1.38 -5.38
C VAL A 248 -20.80 -2.63 -6.01
N LEU A 249 -20.74 -3.75 -5.30
CA LEU A 249 -20.18 -5.01 -5.78
C LEU A 249 -20.96 -5.63 -6.97
N LYS A 250 -22.21 -5.23 -7.17
CA LYS A 250 -23.04 -5.69 -8.31
C LYS A 250 -22.78 -4.91 -9.59
N ARG A 251 -22.03 -3.82 -9.55
CA ARG A 251 -21.75 -2.98 -10.71
C ARG A 251 -20.59 -3.53 -11.53
N PRO A 252 -20.73 -3.77 -12.85
CA PRO A 252 -19.66 -4.27 -13.71
C PRO A 252 -18.39 -3.39 -13.66
N HIS A 253 -18.56 -2.07 -13.60
CA HIS A 253 -17.45 -1.12 -13.53
C HIS A 253 -16.59 -1.29 -12.28
N MET A 254 -17.15 -1.79 -11.17
CA MET A 254 -16.41 -2.15 -9.98
C MET A 254 -15.28 -3.14 -10.31
N TRP A 255 -15.59 -4.19 -11.07
CA TRP A 255 -14.63 -5.25 -11.40
C TRP A 255 -13.65 -4.85 -12.49
N LEU A 256 -14.08 -4.09 -13.49
CA LEU A 256 -13.20 -3.57 -14.54
C LEU A 256 -12.18 -2.57 -13.96
N LEU A 257 -12.63 -1.65 -13.12
CA LEU A 257 -11.74 -0.69 -12.47
C LEU A 257 -10.82 -1.37 -11.43
N SER A 258 -11.30 -2.44 -10.77
CA SER A 258 -10.44 -3.27 -9.92
C SER A 258 -9.31 -3.93 -10.71
N LEU A 259 -9.57 -4.41 -11.91
CA LEU A 259 -8.55 -4.96 -12.80
C LEU A 259 -7.48 -3.91 -13.14
N LEU A 260 -7.89 -2.69 -13.48
CA LEU A 260 -6.98 -1.61 -13.82
C LEU A 260 -6.16 -1.15 -12.61
N TYR A 261 -6.77 -1.09 -11.43
CA TYR A 261 -6.06 -0.73 -10.20
C TYR A 261 -5.13 -1.85 -9.72
N LEU A 262 -5.51 -3.09 -9.91
CA LEU A 262 -4.63 -4.26 -9.71
C LEU A 262 -3.39 -4.15 -10.60
N ALA A 263 -3.53 -3.76 -11.86
CA ALA A 263 -2.42 -3.62 -12.77
C ALA A 263 -1.46 -2.47 -12.41
N THR A 264 -1.96 -1.40 -11.82
CA THR A 264 -1.15 -0.23 -11.43
C THR A 264 -0.63 -0.34 -10.00
N PHE A 265 -1.49 -0.24 -9.02
CA PHE A 265 -1.10 -0.33 -7.61
C PHE A 265 -0.60 -1.72 -7.22
N GLY A 266 -1.23 -2.77 -7.74
CA GLY A 266 -0.77 -4.13 -7.53
C GLY A 266 0.63 -4.37 -8.07
N SER A 267 0.97 -3.78 -9.22
CA SER A 267 2.34 -3.80 -9.77
C SER A 267 3.31 -3.02 -8.91
N PHE A 268 2.94 -1.83 -8.46
CA PHE A 268 3.78 -1.04 -7.55
C PHE A 268 4.14 -1.83 -6.29
N ILE A 269 3.16 -2.40 -5.60
CA ILE A 269 3.38 -3.18 -4.38
C ILE A 269 4.07 -4.52 -4.69
N GLY A 270 3.70 -5.20 -5.76
CA GLY A 270 4.29 -6.47 -6.14
C GLY A 270 5.75 -6.37 -6.55
N PHE A 271 6.11 -5.37 -7.32
CA PHE A 271 7.51 -5.12 -7.66
C PHE A 271 8.30 -4.65 -6.44
N SER A 272 7.71 -3.81 -5.57
CA SER A 272 8.34 -3.42 -4.32
C SER A 272 8.66 -4.63 -3.44
N ALA A 273 7.77 -5.61 -3.37
CA ALA A 273 7.96 -6.83 -2.60
C ALA A 273 9.02 -7.76 -3.20
N GLY A 274 9.04 -7.94 -4.52
CA GLY A 274 9.84 -8.97 -5.19
C GLY A 274 11.13 -8.50 -5.84
N PHE A 275 11.32 -7.20 -6.06
CA PHE A 275 12.43 -6.67 -6.85
C PHE A 275 13.81 -7.06 -6.30
N ALA A 276 14.04 -6.93 -5.00
CA ALA A 276 15.36 -7.20 -4.42
C ALA A 276 15.77 -8.68 -4.59
N ILE A 277 14.86 -9.63 -4.37
CA ILE A 277 15.14 -11.06 -4.58
C ILE A 277 15.35 -11.33 -6.07
N LEU A 278 14.52 -10.80 -6.94
CA LEU A 278 14.64 -10.95 -8.38
C LEU A 278 16.00 -10.46 -8.88
N ALA A 279 16.38 -9.25 -8.53
CA ALA A 279 17.64 -8.65 -8.93
C ALA A 279 18.84 -9.46 -8.41
N LYS A 280 18.77 -9.97 -7.18
CA LYS A 280 19.83 -10.83 -6.63
C LYS A 280 19.94 -12.16 -7.36
N THR A 281 18.84 -12.77 -7.78
CA THR A 281 18.86 -14.02 -8.55
C THR A 281 19.46 -13.83 -9.94
N GLN A 282 19.21 -12.69 -10.59
CA GLN A 282 19.67 -12.41 -11.95
C GLN A 282 21.07 -11.78 -11.99
N PHE A 283 21.45 -11.01 -10.97
CA PHE A 283 22.71 -10.28 -10.86
C PHE A 283 23.35 -10.49 -9.47
N PRO A 284 23.83 -11.71 -9.15
CA PRO A 284 24.28 -12.04 -7.78
C PRO A 284 25.47 -11.21 -7.30
N ALA A 285 26.27 -10.67 -8.22
CA ALA A 285 27.45 -9.86 -7.90
C ALA A 285 27.10 -8.43 -7.45
N VAL A 286 25.86 -7.97 -7.64
CA VAL A 286 25.43 -6.61 -7.29
C VAL A 286 24.86 -6.59 -5.88
N ASP A 287 25.26 -5.59 -5.08
CA ASP A 287 24.66 -5.31 -3.79
C ASP A 287 23.34 -4.54 -3.96
N ILE A 288 22.30 -5.29 -4.31
CA ILE A 288 20.99 -4.72 -4.64
C ILE A 288 20.32 -4.03 -3.46
N LEU A 289 20.62 -4.41 -2.21
CA LEU A 289 19.99 -3.84 -1.03
C LEU A 289 20.22 -2.33 -0.88
N LYS A 290 21.37 -1.85 -1.36
CA LYS A 290 21.67 -0.41 -1.37
C LYS A 290 20.89 0.38 -2.42
N LEU A 291 20.32 -0.30 -3.40
CA LEU A 291 19.67 0.30 -4.57
C LEU A 291 18.15 0.05 -4.65
N ALA A 292 17.67 -0.97 -3.93
CA ALA A 292 16.28 -1.41 -4.03
C ALA A 292 15.25 -0.34 -3.63
N PHE A 293 15.58 0.51 -2.65
CA PHE A 293 14.67 1.53 -2.13
C PHE A 293 14.27 2.61 -3.17
N PHE A 294 15.08 2.83 -4.19
CA PHE A 294 14.78 3.82 -5.23
C PHE A 294 13.51 3.50 -6.01
N GLY A 295 13.23 2.22 -6.25
CA GLY A 295 12.01 1.81 -6.96
C GLY A 295 10.73 2.27 -6.26
N PRO A 296 10.46 1.80 -5.04
CA PRO A 296 9.32 2.28 -4.26
C PRO A 296 9.30 3.79 -4.02
N PHE A 297 10.47 4.42 -3.86
CA PHE A 297 10.59 5.86 -3.71
C PHE A 297 10.05 6.61 -4.95
N ILE A 298 10.55 6.24 -6.13
CA ILE A 298 10.09 6.83 -7.39
C ILE A 298 8.59 6.58 -7.58
N GLY A 299 8.12 5.36 -7.34
CA GLY A 299 6.72 5.01 -7.50
C GLY A 299 5.79 5.77 -6.54
N ALA A 300 6.18 5.93 -5.27
CA ALA A 300 5.39 6.67 -4.29
C ALA A 300 5.28 8.16 -4.63
N LEU A 301 6.36 8.78 -5.09
CA LEU A 301 6.33 10.16 -5.58
C LEU A 301 5.47 10.28 -6.85
N ALA A 302 5.68 9.39 -7.80
CA ALA A 302 4.95 9.37 -9.06
C ALA A 302 3.44 9.22 -8.87
N ARG A 303 3.00 8.50 -7.83
CA ARG A 303 1.57 8.35 -7.50
C ARG A 303 0.89 9.72 -7.27
N SER A 304 1.53 10.60 -6.53
CA SER A 304 1.00 11.95 -6.27
C SER A 304 0.89 12.77 -7.56
N PHE A 305 1.90 12.70 -8.41
CA PHE A 305 1.90 13.38 -9.72
C PHE A 305 0.86 12.78 -10.67
N GLY A 306 0.65 11.46 -10.64
CA GLY A 306 -0.34 10.78 -11.48
C GLY A 306 -1.76 11.31 -11.29
N GLY A 307 -2.17 11.57 -10.05
CA GLY A 307 -3.44 12.20 -9.73
C GLY A 307 -3.55 13.63 -10.29
N ILE A 308 -2.53 14.46 -10.05
CA ILE A 308 -2.49 15.87 -10.51
C ILE A 308 -2.54 15.95 -12.04
N ILE A 309 -1.77 15.11 -12.73
CA ILE A 309 -1.76 15.07 -14.20
C ILE A 309 -3.14 14.61 -14.72
N SER A 310 -3.76 13.65 -14.05
CA SER A 310 -5.08 13.14 -14.43
C SER A 310 -6.19 14.18 -14.27
N ASP A 311 -6.09 15.06 -13.28
CA ASP A 311 -7.05 16.14 -13.09
C ASP A 311 -6.98 17.16 -14.26
N ARG A 312 -5.78 17.32 -14.87
CA ARG A 312 -5.58 18.26 -15.98
C ARG A 312 -5.85 17.65 -17.37
N LEU A 313 -5.42 16.40 -17.58
CA LEU A 313 -5.43 15.76 -18.90
C LEU A 313 -6.55 14.72 -19.05
N GLY A 314 -7.25 14.39 -17.96
CA GLY A 314 -8.24 13.33 -17.91
C GLY A 314 -7.64 11.98 -17.51
N GLY A 315 -8.20 11.36 -16.47
CA GLY A 315 -7.68 10.10 -15.90
C GLY A 315 -7.62 8.95 -16.90
N VAL A 316 -8.61 8.85 -17.81
CA VAL A 316 -8.63 7.78 -18.84
C VAL A 316 -7.47 7.90 -19.81
N ARG A 317 -7.16 9.11 -20.30
CA ARG A 317 -6.04 9.34 -21.23
C ARG A 317 -4.70 9.04 -20.58
N VAL A 318 -4.49 9.55 -19.37
CA VAL A 318 -3.26 9.33 -18.62
C VAL A 318 -3.07 7.85 -18.32
N THR A 319 -4.12 7.15 -17.88
CA THR A 319 -4.10 5.71 -17.60
C THR A 319 -3.81 4.88 -18.85
N LEU A 320 -4.40 5.23 -19.99
CA LEU A 320 -4.16 4.55 -21.27
C LEU A 320 -2.69 4.63 -21.70
N VAL A 321 -2.15 5.83 -21.73
CA VAL A 321 -0.72 6.06 -22.06
C VAL A 321 0.17 5.34 -21.08
N ASN A 322 -0.18 5.37 -19.80
CA ASN A 322 0.58 4.71 -18.74
C ASN A 322 0.65 3.19 -18.92
N PHE A 323 -0.45 2.52 -19.29
CA PHE A 323 -0.42 1.08 -19.56
C PHE A 323 0.39 0.72 -20.80
N VAL A 324 0.37 1.55 -21.83
CA VAL A 324 1.24 1.36 -22.99
C VAL A 324 2.71 1.43 -22.58
N LEU A 325 3.08 2.40 -21.73
CA LEU A 325 4.45 2.51 -21.20
C LEU A 325 4.81 1.34 -20.30
N MET A 326 3.90 0.85 -19.45
CA MET A 326 4.14 -0.33 -18.62
C MET A 326 4.40 -1.57 -19.48
N ALA A 327 3.61 -1.78 -20.52
CA ALA A 327 3.83 -2.87 -21.47
C ALA A 327 5.19 -2.73 -22.18
N LEU A 328 5.55 -1.52 -22.63
CA LEU A 328 6.81 -1.24 -23.27
C LEU A 328 8.00 -1.53 -22.32
N PHE A 329 7.98 -1.02 -21.09
CA PHE A 329 9.06 -1.28 -20.14
C PHE A 329 9.17 -2.76 -19.78
N THR A 330 8.04 -3.46 -19.64
CA THR A 330 8.06 -4.92 -19.40
C THR A 330 8.67 -5.67 -20.59
N GLY A 331 8.37 -5.26 -21.81
CA GLY A 331 9.00 -5.81 -23.02
C GLY A 331 10.50 -5.54 -23.08
N LEU A 332 10.93 -4.32 -22.73
CA LEU A 332 12.35 -3.95 -22.69
C LEU A 332 13.14 -4.75 -21.63
N LEU A 333 12.52 -5.18 -20.55
CA LEU A 333 13.17 -6.01 -19.54
C LEU A 333 13.72 -7.31 -20.12
N PHE A 334 13.05 -7.91 -21.10
CA PHE A 334 13.54 -9.13 -21.77
C PHE A 334 14.92 -8.94 -22.39
N LEU A 335 15.22 -7.74 -22.89
CA LEU A 335 16.49 -7.40 -23.53
C LEU A 335 17.62 -7.13 -22.54
N THR A 336 17.29 -7.02 -21.25
CA THR A 336 18.27 -6.70 -20.19
C THR A 336 18.72 -7.90 -19.36
N LEU A 337 17.94 -8.99 -19.38
CA LEU A 337 18.19 -10.16 -18.55
C LEU A 337 19.39 -10.97 -19.03
N PRO A 338 20.16 -11.59 -18.10
CA PRO A 338 21.14 -12.61 -18.46
C PRO A 338 20.43 -13.78 -19.19
N GLY A 339 21.02 -14.26 -20.28
CA GLY A 339 20.49 -15.39 -21.04
C GLY A 339 19.43 -15.06 -22.10
N SER A 340 18.71 -13.95 -21.98
CA SER A 340 17.75 -13.51 -23.01
C SER A 340 18.10 -12.18 -23.65
N GLY A 341 19.03 -11.44 -23.10
CA GLY A 341 19.43 -10.11 -23.55
C GLY A 341 20.88 -9.77 -23.23
N SER A 342 21.14 -8.46 -23.01
CA SER A 342 22.51 -7.94 -22.79
C SER A 342 23.16 -8.43 -21.48
N GLY A 343 22.38 -8.85 -20.49
CA GLY A 343 22.89 -9.17 -19.16
C GLY A 343 23.42 -7.96 -18.40
N SER A 344 23.09 -6.74 -18.83
CA SER A 344 23.52 -5.51 -18.19
C SER A 344 22.64 -5.18 -16.98
N PHE A 345 23.23 -5.16 -15.79
CA PHE A 345 22.51 -4.73 -14.58
C PHE A 345 22.01 -3.28 -14.69
N LEU A 346 22.83 -2.38 -15.23
CA LEU A 346 22.43 -0.98 -15.37
C LEU A 346 21.20 -0.82 -16.26
N ALA A 347 21.15 -1.52 -17.40
CA ALA A 347 19.99 -1.50 -18.28
C ALA A 347 18.75 -2.11 -17.61
N PHE A 348 18.91 -3.23 -16.93
CA PHE A 348 17.83 -3.85 -16.12
C PHE A 348 17.31 -2.89 -15.06
N TYR A 349 18.20 -2.27 -14.31
CA TYR A 349 17.83 -1.36 -13.23
C TYR A 349 17.08 -0.13 -13.74
N VAL A 350 17.59 0.54 -14.77
CA VAL A 350 16.96 1.73 -15.36
C VAL A 350 15.57 1.41 -15.91
N VAL A 351 15.43 0.30 -16.65
CA VAL A 351 14.11 -0.11 -17.18
C VAL A 351 13.14 -0.46 -16.05
N PHE A 352 13.62 -1.11 -15.00
CA PHE A 352 12.79 -1.43 -13.84
C PHE A 352 12.37 -0.18 -13.07
N MET A 353 13.24 0.83 -12.96
CA MET A 353 12.88 2.14 -12.38
C MET A 353 11.79 2.84 -13.21
N GLY A 354 11.85 2.73 -14.54
CA GLY A 354 10.77 3.17 -15.44
C GLY A 354 9.46 2.44 -15.17
N LEU A 355 9.51 1.16 -14.87
CA LEU A 355 8.34 0.37 -14.49
C LEU A 355 7.76 0.79 -13.14
N PHE A 356 8.59 1.09 -12.15
CA PHE A 356 8.15 1.67 -10.87
C PHE A 356 7.51 3.05 -11.05
N LEU A 357 8.12 3.91 -11.88
CA LEU A 357 7.59 5.23 -12.20
C LEU A 357 6.18 5.12 -12.79
N THR A 358 6.00 4.27 -13.79
CA THR A 358 4.70 4.09 -14.47
C THR A 358 3.68 3.37 -13.58
N ALA A 359 4.07 2.40 -12.78
CA ALA A 359 3.19 1.77 -11.79
C ALA A 359 2.69 2.79 -10.75
N GLY A 360 3.57 3.68 -10.30
CA GLY A 360 3.21 4.77 -9.40
C GLY A 360 2.26 5.78 -10.04
N LEU A 361 2.63 6.34 -11.20
CA LEU A 361 1.77 7.25 -11.97
C LEU A 361 0.39 6.65 -12.24
N GLY A 362 0.36 5.41 -12.69
CA GLY A 362 -0.86 4.67 -12.94
C GLY A 362 -1.70 4.46 -11.69
N SER A 363 -1.08 4.25 -10.54
CA SER A 363 -1.81 4.15 -9.26
C SER A 363 -2.55 5.44 -8.93
N GLY A 364 -1.94 6.60 -9.17
CA GLY A 364 -2.58 7.91 -9.01
C GLY A 364 -3.68 8.14 -10.05
N SER A 365 -3.41 7.87 -11.32
CA SER A 365 -4.36 8.10 -12.41
C SER A 365 -5.58 7.19 -12.37
N THR A 366 -5.40 5.91 -12.07
CA THR A 366 -6.54 4.98 -11.92
C THR A 366 -7.38 5.29 -10.70
N PHE A 367 -6.78 5.71 -9.60
CA PHE A 367 -7.52 6.10 -8.40
C PHE A 367 -8.40 7.32 -8.66
N GLN A 368 -7.87 8.34 -9.36
CA GLN A 368 -8.63 9.50 -9.80
C GLN A 368 -9.75 9.10 -10.78
N MET A 369 -9.44 8.24 -11.75
CA MET A 369 -10.41 7.74 -12.72
C MET A 369 -11.57 6.99 -12.05
N ILE A 370 -11.31 6.16 -11.04
CA ILE A 370 -12.32 5.43 -10.26
C ILE A 370 -13.27 6.43 -9.60
N ALA A 371 -12.73 7.43 -8.93
CA ALA A 371 -13.54 8.43 -8.23
C ALA A 371 -14.48 9.17 -9.17
N VAL A 372 -13.96 9.63 -10.31
CA VAL A 372 -14.76 10.37 -11.32
C VAL A 372 -15.83 9.49 -11.96
N ILE A 373 -15.47 8.28 -12.39
CA ILE A 373 -16.39 7.37 -13.08
C ILE A 373 -17.52 6.91 -12.17
N PHE A 374 -17.20 6.48 -10.95
CA PHE A 374 -18.24 6.02 -10.02
C PHE A 374 -19.19 7.12 -9.62
N ARG A 375 -18.66 8.33 -9.37
CA ARG A 375 -19.50 9.48 -9.08
C ARG A 375 -20.49 9.76 -10.20
N GLN A 376 -20.01 9.78 -11.45
CA GLN A 376 -20.87 10.04 -12.61
C GLN A 376 -21.91 8.94 -12.82
N LEU A 377 -21.50 7.68 -12.74
CA LEU A 377 -22.40 6.53 -12.89
C LEU A 377 -23.52 6.52 -11.85
N THR A 378 -23.22 6.91 -10.61
CA THR A 378 -24.23 6.97 -9.56
C THR A 378 -25.17 8.14 -9.78
N ILE A 379 -24.68 9.33 -10.13
CA ILE A 379 -25.51 10.48 -10.46
C ILE A 379 -26.47 10.15 -11.61
N ASP A 380 -25.96 9.57 -12.69
CA ASP A 380 -26.79 9.19 -13.85
C ASP A 380 -27.85 8.16 -13.47
N SER A 381 -27.50 7.17 -12.67
CA SER A 381 -28.43 6.15 -12.19
C SER A 381 -29.55 6.72 -11.33
N VAL A 382 -29.24 7.66 -10.41
CA VAL A 382 -30.25 8.30 -9.55
C VAL A 382 -31.17 9.18 -10.38
N LYS A 383 -30.62 9.94 -11.34
CA LYS A 383 -31.44 10.79 -12.24
C LYS A 383 -32.37 9.97 -13.13
N GLN A 384 -31.91 8.82 -13.65
CA GLN A 384 -32.74 7.92 -14.47
C GLN A 384 -33.95 7.36 -13.71
N ARG A 385 -33.85 7.17 -12.39
CA ARG A 385 -34.98 6.73 -11.56
C ARG A 385 -35.78 7.88 -10.95
N GLY A 386 -35.53 9.14 -11.38
CA GLY A 386 -36.27 10.32 -10.97
C GLY A 386 -35.92 10.90 -9.60
N GLY A 387 -34.73 10.53 -9.06
CA GLY A 387 -34.23 11.08 -7.82
C GLY A 387 -33.79 12.53 -7.93
N SER A 388 -33.74 13.24 -6.79
CA SER A 388 -33.30 14.63 -6.71
C SER A 388 -31.78 14.79 -6.92
N ASP A 389 -31.34 16.00 -7.25
CA ASP A 389 -29.91 16.31 -7.35
C ASP A 389 -29.18 16.14 -6.01
N GLU A 390 -29.81 16.43 -4.88
CA GLU A 390 -29.25 16.21 -3.55
C GLU A 390 -29.07 14.73 -3.24
N GLU A 391 -30.09 13.91 -3.54
CA GLU A 391 -30.04 12.46 -3.41
C GLU A 391 -28.93 11.88 -4.28
N ALA A 392 -28.83 12.32 -5.54
CA ALA A 392 -27.78 11.90 -6.47
C ALA A 392 -26.38 12.20 -5.93
N GLN A 393 -26.14 13.38 -5.39
CA GLN A 393 -24.86 13.75 -4.81
C GLN A 393 -24.54 12.95 -3.54
N HIS A 394 -25.53 12.74 -2.67
CA HIS A 394 -25.34 11.96 -1.44
C HIS A 394 -24.99 10.49 -1.74
N GLU A 395 -25.76 9.84 -2.61
CA GLU A 395 -25.46 8.46 -3.02
C GLU A 395 -24.11 8.35 -3.75
N ALA A 396 -23.77 9.31 -4.61
CA ALA A 396 -22.51 9.31 -5.33
C ALA A 396 -21.30 9.37 -4.39
N VAL A 397 -21.37 10.10 -3.28
CA VAL A 397 -20.31 10.13 -2.27
C VAL A 397 -20.17 8.76 -1.60
N THR A 398 -21.27 8.15 -1.19
CA THR A 398 -21.27 6.85 -0.51
C THR A 398 -20.76 5.72 -1.42
N ASP A 399 -21.29 5.66 -2.65
CA ASP A 399 -20.90 4.63 -3.63
C ASP A 399 -19.44 4.77 -4.07
N THR A 400 -18.97 6.00 -4.27
CA THR A 400 -17.57 6.24 -4.64
C THR A 400 -16.63 5.84 -3.52
N ALA A 401 -16.95 6.17 -2.27
CA ALA A 401 -16.13 5.77 -1.12
C ALA A 401 -16.08 4.24 -0.96
N ALA A 402 -17.22 3.57 -1.12
CA ALA A 402 -17.29 2.11 -1.09
C ALA A 402 -16.49 1.47 -2.23
N ALA A 403 -16.62 2.00 -3.45
CA ALA A 403 -15.88 1.53 -4.61
C ALA A 403 -14.37 1.65 -4.41
N LEU A 404 -13.89 2.81 -3.94
CA LEU A 404 -12.47 3.02 -3.65
C LEU A 404 -11.95 2.05 -2.58
N GLY A 405 -12.73 1.78 -1.54
CA GLY A 405 -12.38 0.81 -0.49
C GLY A 405 -12.21 -0.60 -1.04
N PHE A 406 -13.20 -1.14 -1.74
CA PHE A 406 -13.15 -2.50 -2.31
C PHE A 406 -12.11 -2.62 -3.42
N ILE A 407 -12.00 -1.64 -4.31
CA ILE A 407 -11.01 -1.65 -5.39
C ILE A 407 -9.59 -1.59 -4.81
N SER A 408 -9.37 -0.83 -3.73
CA SER A 408 -8.06 -0.79 -3.07
C SER A 408 -7.68 -2.14 -2.46
N ALA A 409 -8.65 -2.89 -1.93
CA ALA A 409 -8.42 -4.24 -1.42
C ALA A 409 -8.02 -5.20 -2.55
N ILE A 410 -8.76 -5.20 -3.66
CA ILE A 410 -8.44 -6.04 -4.83
C ILE A 410 -7.08 -5.65 -5.42
N GLY A 411 -6.79 -4.35 -5.53
CA GLY A 411 -5.50 -3.86 -6.03
C GLY A 411 -4.30 -4.35 -5.22
N ALA A 412 -4.43 -4.42 -3.90
CA ALA A 412 -3.37 -4.88 -3.01
C ALA A 412 -2.99 -6.36 -3.22
N ILE A 413 -3.89 -7.19 -3.79
CA ILE A 413 -3.60 -8.59 -4.11
C ILE A 413 -2.46 -8.75 -5.13
N GLY A 414 -2.19 -7.74 -5.95
CA GLY A 414 -1.05 -7.74 -6.87
C GLY A 414 0.30 -7.93 -6.17
N GLY A 415 0.41 -7.47 -4.93
CA GLY A 415 1.58 -7.71 -4.08
C GLY A 415 1.77 -9.18 -3.70
N PHE A 416 0.75 -10.02 -3.83
CA PHE A 416 0.87 -11.49 -3.73
C PHE A 416 1.22 -12.10 -5.09
N PHE A 417 0.48 -11.79 -6.13
CA PHE A 417 0.62 -12.46 -7.42
C PHE A 417 1.96 -12.20 -8.09
N ILE A 418 2.50 -10.99 -8.04
CA ILE A 418 3.75 -10.65 -8.74
C ILE A 418 4.96 -11.38 -8.15
N PRO A 419 5.28 -11.30 -6.84
CA PRO A 419 6.40 -12.06 -6.31
C PRO A 419 6.18 -13.58 -6.44
N LYS A 420 4.96 -14.06 -6.25
CA LYS A 420 4.63 -15.49 -6.43
C LYS A 420 4.84 -15.95 -7.87
N ALA A 421 4.49 -15.13 -8.85
CA ALA A 421 4.73 -15.43 -10.25
C ALA A 421 6.23 -15.51 -10.57
N PHE A 422 7.05 -14.60 -10.04
CA PHE A 422 8.50 -14.67 -10.17
C PHE A 422 9.08 -15.96 -9.55
N GLY A 423 8.68 -16.28 -8.31
CA GLY A 423 9.12 -17.50 -7.63
C GLY A 423 8.74 -18.75 -8.40
N THR A 424 7.51 -18.85 -8.87
CA THR A 424 7.02 -19.98 -9.66
C THR A 424 7.75 -20.11 -11.01
N SER A 425 7.94 -18.99 -11.73
CA SER A 425 8.66 -18.97 -13.00
C SER A 425 10.11 -19.44 -12.84
N LEU A 426 10.81 -18.94 -11.81
CA LEU A 426 12.18 -19.37 -11.50
C LEU A 426 12.26 -20.85 -11.09
N ALA A 427 11.32 -21.33 -10.27
CA ALA A 427 11.26 -22.73 -9.85
C ALA A 427 11.01 -23.69 -11.02
N MET A 428 10.16 -23.31 -11.98
CA MET A 428 9.80 -24.15 -13.12
C MET A 428 10.80 -24.12 -14.27
N THR A 429 11.37 -22.96 -14.56
CA THR A 429 12.18 -22.74 -15.79
C THR A 429 13.58 -22.20 -15.51
N GLY A 430 13.90 -21.85 -14.26
CA GLY A 430 15.16 -21.16 -13.90
C GLY A 430 15.25 -19.71 -14.39
N SER A 431 14.17 -19.15 -14.97
CA SER A 431 14.14 -17.81 -15.53
C SER A 431 12.86 -17.06 -15.12
N PRO A 432 12.93 -15.74 -14.89
CA PRO A 432 11.76 -14.91 -14.60
C PRO A 432 10.95 -14.54 -15.85
N VAL A 433 11.41 -14.90 -17.05
CA VAL A 433 10.82 -14.50 -18.33
C VAL A 433 9.36 -14.95 -18.46
N GLY A 434 8.99 -16.12 -17.96
CA GLY A 434 7.62 -16.61 -17.98
C GLY A 434 6.66 -15.67 -17.21
N ALA A 435 7.04 -15.25 -16.02
CA ALA A 435 6.27 -14.29 -15.23
C ALA A 435 6.15 -12.93 -15.94
N MET A 436 7.25 -12.43 -16.50
CA MET A 436 7.27 -11.16 -17.21
C MET A 436 6.40 -11.17 -18.46
N LYS A 437 6.32 -12.29 -19.20
CA LYS A 437 5.39 -12.46 -20.31
C LYS A 437 3.94 -12.35 -19.86
N VAL A 438 3.58 -12.95 -18.73
CA VAL A 438 2.25 -12.84 -18.15
C VAL A 438 1.94 -11.38 -17.80
N PHE A 439 2.85 -10.66 -17.20
CA PHE A 439 2.64 -9.24 -16.87
C PHE A 439 2.50 -8.38 -18.13
N PHE A 440 3.32 -8.62 -19.14
CA PHE A 440 3.21 -7.95 -20.43
C PHE A 440 1.82 -8.11 -21.05
N VAL A 441 1.34 -9.35 -21.14
CA VAL A 441 -0.01 -9.64 -21.65
C VAL A 441 -1.08 -8.97 -20.81
N PHE A 442 -0.93 -9.00 -19.50
CA PHE A 442 -1.86 -8.34 -18.59
C PHE A 442 -1.94 -6.82 -18.81
N TYR A 443 -0.81 -6.15 -19.00
CA TYR A 443 -0.80 -4.72 -19.29
C TYR A 443 -1.41 -4.40 -20.67
N VAL A 444 -1.18 -5.24 -21.67
CA VAL A 444 -1.83 -5.12 -22.99
C VAL A 444 -3.36 -5.28 -22.85
N VAL A 445 -3.83 -6.25 -22.07
CA VAL A 445 -5.27 -6.39 -21.77
C VAL A 445 -5.81 -5.14 -21.09
N CYS A 446 -5.07 -4.54 -20.16
CA CYS A 446 -5.47 -3.28 -19.52
C CYS A 446 -5.53 -2.09 -20.50
N VAL A 447 -4.62 -2.03 -21.48
CA VAL A 447 -4.70 -1.06 -22.59
C VAL A 447 -6.02 -1.21 -23.32
N LEU A 448 -6.35 -2.45 -23.72
CA LEU A 448 -7.57 -2.74 -24.46
C LEU A 448 -8.83 -2.42 -23.66
N VAL A 449 -8.89 -2.82 -22.40
CA VAL A 449 -10.02 -2.52 -21.51
C VAL A 449 -10.18 -1.00 -21.33
N THR A 450 -9.11 -0.29 -21.08
CA THR A 450 -9.17 1.17 -20.88
C THR A 450 -9.63 1.87 -22.16
N TRP A 451 -9.12 1.46 -23.31
CA TRP A 451 -9.48 2.06 -24.59
C TRP A 451 -10.93 1.72 -25.01
N LEU A 452 -11.32 0.46 -24.96
CA LEU A 452 -12.63 0.01 -25.44
C LEU A 452 -13.79 0.45 -24.52
N VAL A 453 -13.60 0.40 -23.22
CA VAL A 453 -14.66 0.69 -22.24
C VAL A 453 -14.72 2.17 -21.88
N TYR A 454 -13.59 2.81 -21.68
CA TYR A 454 -13.52 4.17 -21.14
C TYR A 454 -13.02 5.20 -22.16
N GLY A 455 -12.16 4.82 -23.11
CA GLY A 455 -11.58 5.73 -24.08
C GLY A 455 -12.55 6.21 -25.16
N ARG A 456 -13.63 5.47 -25.42
CA ARG A 456 -14.67 5.80 -26.40
C ARG A 456 -15.81 6.62 -25.83
N ARG A 457 -15.88 6.79 -24.51
CA ARG A 457 -16.87 7.68 -23.88
C ARG A 457 -16.48 9.11 -24.15
N LYS A 458 -17.42 9.91 -24.66
CA LYS A 458 -17.21 11.37 -24.79
C LYS A 458 -16.87 11.90 -23.40
N PRO A 459 -15.83 12.80 -23.30
CA PRO A 459 -15.59 13.47 -22.03
C PRO A 459 -16.87 14.23 -21.64
N ALA A 460 -17.37 13.95 -20.41
CA ALA A 460 -18.46 14.69 -19.81
C ALA A 460 -17.97 16.08 -19.41
#